data_45190452771fcad163b79aa78116ac4f
#
_entry.id   45190452771fcad163b79aa78116ac4f
#
_cell.length_a   1.000
_cell.length_b   1.000
_cell.length_c   1.000
_cell.angle_alpha   90.00
_cell.angle_beta   90.00
_cell.angle_gamma   90.00
#
_symmetry.space_group_name_H-M   'P 1'
#
loop_
_entity.id
_entity.type
_entity.pdbx_description
1 polymer ?
#
loop_
_entity_poly.entity_id
_entity_poly.type
_entity_poly.pdbx_seq_one_letter_code
_entity_poly.pdbx_strand_id
1 'polypeptide(L)'
;MTEMVNSSHHDKTTIRQACALCAKLTALNETARACGIDPRMQIVCEGRMEAGHRVYGTETEIDAHGEACEELADAINYAAIARMHGAWTWRWRVAGWLVGVAWRVMR
;
A
#
# COMPACT_ATOMS: atom_id res chain seq x y z
N MET A 1 29.08 -23.40 2.24
CA MET A 1 29.80 -23.27 0.96
C MET A 1 29.12 -24.03 -0.16
N THR A 2 28.82 -25.29 0.05
CA THR A 2 28.07 -26.09 -0.91
C THR A 2 26.70 -25.53 -1.23
N GLU A 3 26.07 -24.90 -0.27
CA GLU A 3 24.75 -24.29 -0.43
C GLU A 3 24.74 -23.15 -1.43
N MET A 4 25.83 -22.38 -1.49
CA MET A 4 25.95 -21.29 -2.45
C MET A 4 25.92 -21.78 -3.89
N VAL A 5 26.58 -22.91 -4.14
CA VAL A 5 26.64 -23.50 -5.49
C VAL A 5 25.28 -24.06 -5.90
N ASN A 6 24.63 -24.74 -4.96
CA ASN A 6 23.32 -25.38 -5.23
C ASN A 6 22.19 -24.41 -5.39
N SER A 7 22.30 -23.24 -4.77
CA SER A 7 21.23 -22.26 -4.73
C SER A 7 21.46 -21.08 -5.66
N SER A 8 22.43 -21.15 -6.58
CA SER A 8 22.74 -20.02 -7.45
C SER A 8 21.52 -19.53 -8.24
N HIS A 9 20.71 -20.44 -8.76
CA HIS A 9 19.47 -20.10 -9.45
C HIS A 9 18.43 -19.50 -8.49
N HIS A 10 18.34 -20.07 -7.32
CA HIS A 10 17.44 -19.63 -6.26
C HIS A 10 17.84 -18.24 -5.75
N ASP A 11 19.15 -18.01 -5.60
CA ASP A 11 19.69 -16.72 -5.17
C ASP A 11 19.34 -15.60 -6.14
N LYS A 12 19.39 -15.85 -7.44
CA LYS A 12 19.01 -14.88 -8.47
C LYS A 12 17.55 -14.45 -8.31
N THR A 13 16.67 -15.38 -8.04
CA THR A 13 15.25 -15.09 -7.81
C THR A 13 15.07 -14.24 -6.56
N THR A 14 15.77 -14.60 -5.49
CA THR A 14 15.73 -13.85 -4.23
C THR A 14 16.25 -12.42 -4.40
N ILE A 15 17.35 -12.25 -5.13
CA ILE A 15 17.93 -10.93 -5.42
C ILE A 15 16.94 -10.09 -6.25
N ARG A 16 16.30 -10.65 -7.25
CA ARG A 16 15.29 -9.95 -8.04
C ARG A 16 14.13 -9.48 -7.18
N GLN A 17 13.66 -10.32 -6.27
CA GLN A 17 12.57 -9.97 -5.37
C GLN A 17 12.99 -8.85 -4.43
N ALA A 18 14.20 -8.92 -3.88
CA ALA A 18 14.72 -7.88 -3.01
C ALA A 18 14.87 -6.54 -3.77
N CYS A 19 15.40 -6.58 -4.99
CA CYS A 19 15.53 -5.37 -5.82
C CYS A 19 14.16 -4.78 -6.18
N ALA A 20 13.17 -5.61 -6.48
CA ALA A 20 11.83 -5.16 -6.79
C ALA A 20 11.18 -4.51 -5.57
N LEU A 21 11.34 -5.08 -4.38
CA LEU A 21 10.83 -4.50 -3.15
C LEU A 21 11.52 -3.17 -2.84
N CYS A 22 12.83 -3.11 -2.97
CA CYS A 22 13.57 -1.85 -2.77
C CYS A 22 13.09 -0.75 -3.72
N ALA A 23 12.83 -1.09 -4.97
CA ALA A 23 12.30 -0.15 -5.95
C ALA A 23 10.93 0.38 -5.53
N LYS A 24 10.06 -0.50 -5.05
CA LYS A 24 8.74 -0.13 -4.54
C LYS A 24 8.84 0.79 -3.32
N LEU A 25 9.71 0.47 -2.39
CA LEU A 25 9.90 1.27 -1.17
C LEU A 25 10.53 2.64 -1.49
N THR A 26 11.43 2.69 -2.47
CA THR A 26 11.99 3.96 -2.94
C THR A 26 10.90 4.83 -3.56
N ALA A 27 10.06 4.25 -4.41
CA ALA A 27 8.93 4.97 -5.02
C ALA A 27 7.95 5.46 -3.94
N LEU A 28 7.67 4.65 -2.92
CA LEU A 28 6.83 5.04 -1.80
C LEU A 28 7.43 6.24 -1.04
N ASN A 29 8.72 6.21 -0.80
CA ASN A 29 9.43 7.29 -0.10
C ASN A 29 9.32 8.62 -0.86
N GLU A 30 9.53 8.58 -2.16
CA GLU A 30 9.39 9.75 -3.04
C GLU A 30 7.95 10.26 -3.05
N THR A 31 6.99 9.36 -3.13
CA THR A 31 5.56 9.69 -3.10
C THR A 31 5.17 10.33 -1.77
N ALA A 32 5.64 9.77 -0.67
CA ALA A 32 5.38 10.31 0.66
C ALA A 32 5.87 11.75 0.80
N ARG A 33 7.04 12.05 0.26
CA ARG A 33 7.58 13.42 0.24
C ARG A 33 6.73 14.34 -0.64
N ALA A 34 6.37 13.89 -1.83
CA ALA A 34 5.56 14.67 -2.76
C ALA A 34 4.19 15.01 -2.19
N CYS A 35 3.60 14.10 -1.44
CA CYS A 35 2.27 14.26 -0.87
C CYS A 35 2.25 14.82 0.55
N GLY A 36 3.42 14.98 1.19
CA GLY A 36 3.50 15.47 2.57
C GLY A 36 2.90 14.49 3.58
N ILE A 37 3.16 13.20 3.40
CA ILE A 37 2.59 12.15 4.22
C ILE A 37 3.22 12.14 5.62
N ASP A 38 2.37 12.02 6.65
CA ASP A 38 2.82 11.85 8.03
C ASP A 38 3.74 10.63 8.14
N PRO A 39 4.92 10.77 8.82
CA PRO A 39 5.86 9.64 8.99
C PRO A 39 5.23 8.38 9.58
N ARG A 40 4.25 8.53 10.47
CA ARG A 40 3.55 7.38 11.07
C ARG A 40 2.73 6.63 10.03
N MET A 41 2.11 7.35 9.10
CA MET A 41 1.39 6.74 7.99
C MET A 41 2.36 6.05 7.02
N GLN A 42 3.51 6.65 6.79
CA GLN A 42 4.53 6.06 5.93
C GLN A 42 4.99 4.69 6.44
N ILE A 43 5.18 4.54 7.76
CA ILE A 43 5.54 3.26 8.38
C ILE A 43 4.47 2.21 8.09
N VAL A 44 3.20 2.57 8.22
CA VAL A 44 2.09 1.67 7.89
C VAL A 44 2.11 1.29 6.41
N CYS A 45 2.33 2.25 5.53
CA CYS A 45 2.41 2.00 4.09
C CYS A 45 3.55 1.04 3.74
N GLU A 46 4.72 1.23 4.36
CA GLU A 46 5.88 0.35 4.17
C GLU A 46 5.54 -1.09 4.56
N GLY A 47 4.94 -1.28 5.73
CA GLY A 47 4.55 -2.61 6.20
C GLY A 47 3.54 -3.28 5.28
N ARG A 48 2.58 -2.54 4.77
CA ARG A 48 1.58 -3.07 3.83
C ARG A 48 2.22 -3.42 2.48
N MET A 49 3.15 -2.60 2.02
CA MET A 49 3.85 -2.86 0.77
C MET A 49 4.72 -4.11 0.85
N GLU A 50 5.43 -4.30 1.97
CA GLU A 50 6.21 -5.50 2.22
C GLU A 50 5.32 -6.74 2.29
N ALA A 51 4.21 -6.66 3.00
CA ALA A 51 3.24 -7.76 3.10
C ALA A 51 2.66 -8.13 1.75
N GLY A 52 2.28 -7.14 0.94
CA GLY A 52 1.78 -7.37 -0.40
C GLY A 52 2.82 -7.99 -1.30
N HIS A 53 4.06 -7.56 -1.19
CA HIS A 53 5.17 -8.12 -1.97
C HIS A 53 5.42 -9.60 -1.63
N ARG A 54 5.32 -9.97 -0.36
CA ARG A 54 5.44 -11.38 0.05
C ARG A 54 4.35 -12.26 -0.55
N VAL A 55 3.15 -11.73 -0.73
CA VAL A 55 2.02 -12.47 -1.28
C VAL A 55 2.07 -12.54 -2.80
N TYR A 56 2.32 -11.42 -3.45
CA TYR A 56 2.23 -11.28 -4.92
C TYR A 56 3.58 -11.34 -5.62
N GLY A 57 4.67 -11.31 -4.86
CA GLY A 57 6.02 -11.39 -5.40
C GLY A 57 6.37 -10.18 -6.28
N THR A 58 7.01 -10.45 -7.39
CA THR A 58 7.44 -9.41 -8.33
C THR A 58 6.40 -9.07 -9.39
N GLU A 59 5.24 -9.68 -9.32
CA GLU A 59 4.18 -9.37 -10.27
C GLU A 59 3.75 -7.92 -10.13
N THR A 60 3.85 -7.19 -11.21
CA THR A 60 3.82 -5.75 -11.17
C THR A 60 2.72 -5.13 -11.99
N GLU A 61 2.00 -5.91 -12.77
CA GLU A 61 0.90 -5.37 -13.56
C GLU A 61 -0.33 -5.20 -12.69
N ILE A 62 -0.25 -4.18 -11.87
CA ILE A 62 -1.38 -3.77 -11.03
C ILE A 62 -1.98 -2.53 -11.68
N ASP A 63 -3.29 -2.54 -11.87
CA ASP A 63 -4.02 -1.32 -12.17
C ASP A 63 -4.06 -0.46 -10.90
N ALA A 64 -3.00 0.31 -10.69
CA ALA A 64 -2.86 1.12 -9.50
C ALA A 64 -4.02 2.11 -9.34
N HIS A 65 -4.51 2.66 -10.43
CA HIS A 65 -5.63 3.60 -10.41
C HIS A 65 -6.92 2.93 -9.95
N GLY A 66 -7.24 1.78 -10.54
CA GLY A 66 -8.44 1.01 -10.15
C GLY A 66 -8.36 0.53 -8.71
N GLU A 67 -7.20 0.02 -8.30
CA GLU A 67 -6.98 -0.43 -6.92
C GLU A 67 -7.14 0.73 -5.92
N ALA A 68 -6.60 1.90 -6.24
CA ALA A 68 -6.74 3.06 -5.38
C ALA A 68 -8.21 3.47 -5.22
N CYS A 69 -8.97 3.44 -6.29
CA CYS A 69 -10.41 3.74 -6.22
C CYS A 69 -11.17 2.73 -5.36
N GLU A 70 -10.84 1.46 -5.47
CA GLU A 70 -11.43 0.40 -4.65
C GLU A 70 -11.12 0.62 -3.16
N GLU A 71 -9.87 0.97 -2.83
CA GLU A 71 -9.47 1.25 -1.46
C GLU A 71 -10.18 2.46 -0.87
N LEU A 72 -10.40 3.49 -1.68
CA LEU A 72 -11.19 4.65 -1.24
C LEU A 72 -12.64 4.25 -0.95
N ALA A 73 -13.22 3.40 -1.77
CA ALA A 73 -14.57 2.87 -1.54
C ALA A 73 -14.62 2.03 -0.26
N ASP A 74 -13.61 1.19 -0.02
CA ASP A 74 -13.51 0.40 1.19
C ASP A 74 -13.43 1.28 2.45
N ALA A 75 -12.73 2.39 2.37
CA ALA A 75 -12.65 3.34 3.48
C ALA A 75 -14.04 3.87 3.87
N ILE A 76 -14.90 4.13 2.91
CA ILE A 76 -16.30 4.54 3.17
C ILE A 76 -17.09 3.40 3.82
N ASN A 77 -16.86 2.17 3.40
CA ASN A 77 -17.49 1.01 4.01
C ASN A 77 -17.10 0.87 5.48
N TYR A 78 -15.83 1.11 5.81
CA TYR A 78 -15.39 1.11 7.21
C TYR A 78 -16.02 2.23 8.01
N ALA A 79 -16.21 3.40 7.42
CA ALA A 79 -16.94 4.50 8.06
C ALA A 79 -18.39 4.10 8.39
N ALA A 80 -19.05 3.40 7.45
CA ALA A 80 -20.39 2.87 7.68
C ALA A 80 -20.45 1.86 8.81
N ILE A 81 -19.45 0.98 8.88
CA ILE A 81 -19.34 -0.01 9.97
C ILE A 81 -19.14 0.70 11.32
N ALA A 82 -18.29 1.70 11.37
CA ALA A 82 -18.08 2.49 12.57
C ALA A 82 -19.40 3.13 13.04
N ARG A 83 -20.19 3.60 12.10
CA ARG A 83 -21.50 4.18 12.38
C ARG A 83 -22.48 3.18 12.97
N MET A 84 -22.51 1.97 12.42
CA MET A 84 -23.35 0.87 12.93
C MET A 84 -23.00 0.49 14.36
N HIS A 85 -21.73 0.57 14.73
CA HIS A 85 -21.25 0.23 16.07
C HIS A 85 -21.24 1.40 17.04
N GLY A 86 -21.80 2.52 16.67
CA GLY A 86 -21.86 3.71 17.54
C GLY A 86 -20.51 4.40 17.73
N ALA A 87 -19.54 4.11 16.87
CA ALA A 87 -18.18 4.69 16.92
C ALA A 87 -18.03 5.91 16.01
N TRP A 88 -19.14 6.47 15.56
CA TRP A 88 -19.13 7.63 14.67
C TRP A 88 -18.73 8.89 15.42
N THR A 89 -17.69 9.55 14.92
CA THR A 89 -17.19 10.81 15.46
C THR A 89 -17.04 11.83 14.33
N TRP A 90 -16.78 13.09 14.69
CA TRP A 90 -16.49 14.12 13.70
C TRP A 90 -15.29 13.77 12.82
N ARG A 91 -14.33 12.98 13.36
CA ARG A 91 -13.15 12.54 12.61
C ARG A 91 -13.55 11.66 11.44
N TRP A 92 -14.47 10.72 11.66
CA TRP A 92 -15.02 9.89 10.59
C TRP A 92 -15.72 10.72 9.52
N ARG A 93 -16.44 11.72 9.95
CA ARG A 93 -17.16 12.61 9.04
C ARG A 93 -16.19 13.38 8.15
N VAL A 94 -15.14 13.98 8.73
CA VAL A 94 -14.12 14.70 7.96
C VAL A 94 -13.33 13.77 7.06
N ALA A 95 -12.87 12.63 7.59
CA ALA A 95 -12.13 11.65 6.81
C ALA A 95 -12.94 11.13 5.63
N GLY A 96 -14.22 10.82 5.87
CA GLY A 96 -15.12 10.36 4.80
C GLY A 96 -15.31 11.42 3.72
N TRP A 97 -15.44 12.67 4.10
CA TRP A 97 -15.54 13.77 3.14
C TRP A 97 -14.27 13.86 2.27
N LEU A 98 -13.09 13.78 2.92
CA LEU A 98 -11.81 13.81 2.21
C LEU A 98 -11.66 12.63 1.26
N VAL A 99 -12.07 11.44 1.68
CA VAL A 99 -12.07 10.24 0.83
C VAL A 99 -12.98 10.44 -0.38
N GLY A 100 -14.15 11.02 -0.18
CA GLY A 100 -15.07 11.35 -1.26
C GLY A 100 -14.48 12.32 -2.27
N VAL A 101 -13.79 13.34 -1.79
CA VAL A 101 -13.07 14.29 -2.65
C VAL A 101 -11.97 13.57 -3.44
N ALA A 102 -11.16 12.75 -2.75
CA ALA A 102 -10.10 11.99 -3.38
C ALA A 102 -10.64 11.09 -4.50
N TRP A 103 -11.75 10.42 -4.26
CA TRP A 103 -12.37 9.55 -5.26
C TRP A 103 -12.78 10.33 -6.51
N ARG A 104 -13.34 11.52 -6.34
CA ARG A 104 -13.70 12.39 -7.49
C ARG A 104 -12.48 12.84 -8.27
N VAL A 105 -11.39 13.16 -7.57
CA VAL A 105 -10.14 13.56 -8.21
C VAL A 105 -9.54 12.41 -9.02
N MET A 106 -9.58 11.20 -8.46
CA MET A 106 -9.03 10.01 -9.11
C MET A 106 -9.90 9.53 -10.28
N ARG A 107 -11.18 9.78 -10.22
CA ARG A 107 -12.10 9.37 -11.27
C ARG A 107 -11.99 10.28 -12.50
#